data_08831fa720a60d55beee4f5c65b92199
#
_entry.id   08831fa720a60d55beee4f5c65b92199
#
_cell.length_a   1.000
_cell.length_b   1.000
_cell.length_c   1.000
_cell.angle_alpha   90.00
_cell.angle_beta   90.00
_cell.angle_gamma   90.00
#
_symmetry.space_group_name_H-M   'P 1'
#
loop_
_entity.id
_entity.type
_entity.pdbx_description
1 polymer ?
#
loop_
_entity_poly.entity_id
_entity_poly.type
_entity_poly.pdbx_seq_one_letter_code
_entity_poly.pdbx_strand_id
1 'polypeptide(L)' 'MFELWDAELGISLGAFDSEGEALAAVRRLCAQSQGSRAPLGLIQDGKTVVATGEELVERAEKL' A
#
# COMPACT_ATOMS: atom_id res chain seq x y z
N MET A 1 -11.44 7.36 2.65
CA MET A 1 -10.68 7.01 1.44
C MET A 1 -9.26 6.64 1.80
N PHE A 2 -8.73 5.63 1.16
CA PHE A 2 -7.36 5.16 1.40
C PHE A 2 -6.47 5.55 0.24
N GLU A 3 -5.26 5.98 0.57
CA GLU A 3 -4.31 6.42 -0.45
C GLU A 3 -3.01 5.63 -0.30
N LEU A 4 -2.52 5.09 -1.40
CA LEU A 4 -1.29 4.31 -1.42
C LEU A 4 -0.15 5.19 -1.93
N TRP A 5 0.93 5.24 -1.17
CA TRP A 5 2.09 6.07 -1.48
C TRP A 5 3.35 5.25 -1.64
N ASP A 6 4.22 5.73 -2.52
CA ASP A 6 5.60 5.25 -2.59
C ASP A 6 6.43 6.20 -1.73
N ALA A 7 6.85 5.71 -0.56
CA ALA A 7 7.59 6.54 0.40
C ALA A 7 8.99 6.89 -0.09
N GLU A 8 9.56 6.08 -0.97
CA GLU A 8 10.89 6.34 -1.52
C GLU A 8 10.85 7.49 -2.52
N LEU A 9 9.86 7.47 -3.40
CA LEU A 9 9.74 8.51 -4.43
C LEU A 9 8.88 9.68 -3.99
N GLY A 10 8.11 9.51 -2.92
CA GLY A 10 7.22 10.55 -2.43
C GLY A 10 6.04 10.83 -3.34
N ILE A 11 5.56 9.82 -4.04
CA ILE A 11 4.44 9.97 -4.98
C ILE A 11 3.26 9.09 -4.58
N SER A 12 2.06 9.56 -4.92
CA SER A 12 0.83 8.79 -4.72
C SER A 12 0.67 7.78 -5.85
N LEU A 13 0.41 6.53 -5.49
CA LEU A 13 0.20 5.46 -6.46
C LEU A 13 -1.27 5.25 -6.78
N GLY A 14 -2.16 5.79 -5.97
CA GLY A 14 -3.58 5.69 -6.22
C GLY A 14 -4.40 5.88 -4.96
N ALA A 15 -5.70 6.05 -5.14
CA ALA A 15 -6.65 6.20 -4.05
C ALA A 15 -7.73 5.12 -4.17
N PHE A 16 -8.22 4.63 -3.04
CA PHE A 16 -9.15 3.50 -2.99
C PHE A 16 -10.27 3.80 -2.01
N ASP A 17 -11.44 3.25 -2.28
CA ASP A 17 -12.60 3.48 -1.40
C ASP A 17 -12.55 2.62 -0.14
N SER A 18 -11.86 1.49 -0.19
CA SER A 18 -11.77 0.60 0.96
C SER A 18 -10.35 0.10 1.17
N GLU A 19 -10.07 -0.32 2.41
CA GLU A 19 -8.78 -0.90 2.74
C GLU A 19 -8.52 -2.18 1.93
N GLY A 20 -9.56 -2.99 1.73
CA GLY A 20 -9.44 -4.21 0.95
C GLY A 20 -8.96 -3.96 -0.47
N GLU A 21 -9.51 -2.92 -1.10
CA GLU A 21 -9.10 -2.55 -2.45
C GLU A 21 -7.65 -2.07 -2.48
N ALA A 22 -7.26 -1.29 -1.48
CA ALA A 22 -5.88 -0.80 -1.37
C ALA A 22 -4.91 -1.96 -1.16
N LEU A 23 -5.26 -2.90 -0.29
CA LEU A 23 -4.42 -4.07 -0.03
C LEU A 23 -4.32 -4.98 -1.25
N ALA A 24 -5.39 -5.10 -2.02
CA ALA A 24 -5.35 -5.87 -3.26
C ALA A 24 -4.37 -5.24 -4.26
N ALA A 25 -4.33 -3.92 -4.31
CA ALA A 25 -3.37 -3.21 -5.16
C ALA A 25 -1.94 -3.45 -4.68
N VAL A 26 -1.70 -3.42 -3.37
CA VAL A 26 -0.37 -3.71 -2.80
C VAL A 26 0.06 -5.12 -3.18
N ARG A 27 -0.84 -6.09 -3.05
CA ARG A 27 -0.55 -7.48 -3.39
C ARG A 27 -0.15 -7.62 -4.86
N ARG A 28 -0.85 -6.92 -5.73
CA ARG A 28 -0.56 -6.93 -7.17
C ARG A 28 0.81 -6.32 -7.46
N LEU A 29 1.13 -5.20 -6.82
CA LEU A 29 2.41 -4.55 -7.01
C LEU A 29 3.56 -5.44 -6.53
N CYS A 30 3.39 -6.10 -5.39
CA CYS A 30 4.40 -7.01 -4.86
C CYS A 30 4.64 -8.18 -5.80
N ALA A 31 3.59 -8.70 -6.42
CA ALA A 31 3.71 -9.80 -7.37
C ALA A 31 4.46 -9.38 -8.62
N GLN A 32 4.25 -8.14 -9.09
CA GLN A 32 4.91 -7.62 -10.27
C GLN A 32 6.38 -7.31 -10.02
N SER A 33 6.72 -6.93 -8.79
CA SER A 33 8.06 -6.48 -8.46
C SER A 33 9.02 -7.62 -8.11
N GLN A 34 8.57 -8.85 -8.12
CA GLN A 34 9.40 -10.03 -7.90
C GLN A 34 10.36 -9.92 -6.71
N GLY A 35 9.78 -9.75 -5.53
CA GLY A 35 10.57 -9.70 -4.32
C GLY A 35 11.14 -8.34 -3.96
N SER A 36 10.96 -7.36 -4.81
CA SER A 36 11.30 -5.99 -4.47
C SER A 36 10.21 -5.47 -3.55
N ARG A 37 10.56 -5.23 -2.30
CA ARG A 37 9.62 -4.65 -1.34
C ARG A 37 9.81 -3.15 -1.34
N ALA A 38 9.14 -2.50 -2.26
CA ALA A 38 9.17 -1.04 -2.30
C ALA A 38 8.62 -0.49 -0.98
N PRO A 39 9.18 0.61 -0.46
CA PRO A 39 8.67 1.21 0.77
C PRO A 39 7.32 1.87 0.49
N LEU A 40 6.26 1.10 0.66
CA LEU A 40 4.90 1.59 0.45
C LEU A 40 4.30 2.05 1.76
N GLY A 41 3.39 3.01 1.66
CA GLY A 41 2.63 3.48 2.80
C GLY A 41 1.17 3.58 2.45
N LEU A 42 0.29 3.17 3.37
CA LEU A 42 -1.15 3.30 3.21
C LEU A 42 -1.66 4.32 4.20
N ILE A 43 -2.33 5.35 3.70
CA ILE A 43 -2.85 6.45 4.50
C ILE A 43 -4.36 6.51 4.37
N GLN A 44 -5.04 6.65 5.51
CA GLN A 44 -6.49 6.80 5.55
C GLN A 44 -6.84 8.27 5.67
N ASP A 45 -7.70 8.76 4.79
CA ASP A 45 -8.23 10.12 4.79
C ASP A 45 -7.14 11.21 4.78
N GLY A 46 -5.97 10.87 4.27
CA GLY A 46 -4.85 11.81 4.18
C GLY A 46 -4.23 12.17 5.52
N LYS A 47 -4.61 11.48 6.60
CA LYS A 47 -4.17 11.82 7.95
C LYS A 47 -3.59 10.66 8.72
N THR A 48 -4.18 9.49 8.62
CA THR A 48 -3.85 8.35 9.47
C THR A 48 -3.04 7.32 8.69
N VAL A 49 -1.83 7.06 9.14
CA VAL A 49 -1.01 6.00 8.56
C VAL A 49 -1.56 4.66 9.04
N VAL A 50 -2.06 3.85 8.12
CA VAL A 50 -2.64 2.55 8.44
C VAL A 50 -1.54 1.50 8.60
N ALA A 51 -0.64 1.44 7.62
CA ALA A 51 0.47 0.48 7.64
C ALA A 51 1.54 0.97 6.68
N THR A 52 2.79 0.55 6.91
CA THR A 52 3.91 0.90 6.04
C THR A 52 4.83 -0.31 5.88
N GLY A 53 5.57 -0.34 4.76
CA GLY A 53 6.60 -1.32 4.52
C GLY A 53 6.13 -2.76 4.65
N GLU A 54 6.86 -3.54 5.43
CA GLU A 54 6.57 -4.96 5.60
C GLU A 54 5.21 -5.23 6.22
N GLU A 55 4.77 -4.39 7.14
CA GLU A 55 3.46 -4.54 7.77
C GLU A 55 2.36 -4.44 6.72
N LEU A 56 2.50 -3.51 5.78
CA LEU A 56 1.53 -3.34 4.71
C LEU A 56 1.49 -4.56 3.81
N VAL A 57 2.67 -5.09 3.47
CA VAL A 57 2.77 -6.30 2.64
C VAL A 57 2.11 -7.49 3.35
N GLU A 58 2.37 -7.64 4.66
CA GLU A 58 1.77 -8.71 5.43
C GLU A 58 0.25 -8.63 5.44
N ARG A 59 -0.29 -7.43 5.60
CA ARG A 59 -1.74 -7.24 5.56
C ARG A 59 -2.32 -7.60 4.20
N ALA A 60 -1.61 -7.26 3.14
CA ALA A 60 -2.04 -7.59 1.78
C ALA A 60 -2.06 -9.10 1.55
N GLU A 61 -1.08 -9.81 2.10
CA GLU A 61 -1.00 -11.26 1.96
C GLU A 61 -2.09 -11.99 2.72
N LYS A 62 -2.65 -11.36 3.75
CA LYS A 62 -3.70 -11.96 4.56
C LYS A 62 -5.12 -11.72 4.03
N LEU A 63 -5.23 -11.08 2.91
CA LEU A 63 -6.54 -10.87 2.27
C LEU A 63 -7.24 -12.24 1.94
#